data_f83b457e04df69534ee7e185760e925e
#
_entry.id   f83b457e04df69534ee7e185760e925e
#
_cell.length_a   1.000
_cell.length_b   1.000
_cell.length_c   1.000
_cell.angle_alpha   90.00
_cell.angle_beta   90.00
_cell.angle_gamma   90.00
#
_symmetry.space_group_name_H-M   'P 1'
#
loop_
_entity.id
_entity.type
_entity.pdbx_description
1 polymer ?
#
loop_
_entity_poly.entity_id
_entity_poly.type
_entity_poly.pdbx_seq_one_letter_code
_entity_poly.pdbx_strand_id
1 'polypeptide(L)'
;MPSDIKGINIKARAANPGGVADLTVIDVPSLKFNMAGNPFEARVGLKTPVSDPDFDFGAKGKIDLGKLKDVVPLDSMSMNGVLVADLDAKGKLSYVENEQFDKFAVAGNLNLADMVLEMQGMPYDVKVAKANLDFATAFVNLTELDVKLGKNDIQANGKLENFIPYLFKDETIKGKLAVSSNYFNLNDFISEDTSASEVIVEDEDTTSMTVIEIPANIDFEMDVKFNELVYDRIVMNNAAGELEVKDQVVNIKNLSTDAFGGKLALNGAYNTKNVNSPKVDLKFNMKNMSISKVFSGIETLKAFVPALSDADGDFSMGLDFSSLLGSDMMPDLASISGLGDFESNEVKLKGVKALDNLADKLNIKELKNPAIKDLIVGFKIKDGRMETEPFDAKIGSSKLVVSGSSGLDQTLDYVTTVEMPNETAPKLPLKFDVKIGGTFTDPKISVSAKSTTDAVKDAVKDKVNEVVDKVALKNLENAKATQKKMMEEAEKNAEKMRKAAAESGQKLVDEAQKQSDKMVTGAKNKLDKIAKQKAGDALVKEAKKKADKLNKDADANANKLISSTKEKTDKMVKDAESKVK
;
A
#
# COMPACT_ATOMS: atom_id res chain seq x y z
N MET A 1 19.83 29.64 -34.99
CA MET A 1 19.24 29.63 -33.63
C MET A 1 18.10 30.64 -33.63
N PRO A 2 16.87 30.24 -33.42
CA PRO A 2 15.72 31.14 -33.44
C PRO A 2 15.69 32.10 -32.25
N SER A 3 16.34 31.75 -31.13
CA SER A 3 16.46 32.64 -29.96
C SER A 3 17.89 33.18 -29.80
N ASP A 4 18.02 34.48 -29.68
CA ASP A 4 19.32 35.12 -29.54
C ASP A 4 19.88 34.97 -28.12
N ILE A 5 21.03 34.34 -27.98
CA ILE A 5 21.89 34.54 -26.81
C ILE A 5 22.79 35.71 -27.09
N LYS A 6 22.61 36.80 -26.34
CA LYS A 6 23.36 38.05 -26.52
C LYS A 6 24.20 38.37 -25.31
N GLY A 7 25.17 39.25 -25.49
CA GLY A 7 25.98 39.80 -24.42
C GLY A 7 26.79 38.71 -23.68
N ILE A 8 27.23 37.68 -24.37
CA ILE A 8 28.05 36.61 -23.76
C ILE A 8 29.36 37.25 -23.28
N ASN A 9 29.55 37.24 -21.97
CA ASN A 9 30.79 37.64 -21.33
C ASN A 9 31.28 36.49 -20.47
N ILE A 10 32.36 35.89 -20.85
CA ILE A 10 32.95 34.75 -20.14
C ILE A 10 34.38 35.10 -19.70
N LYS A 11 34.65 34.89 -18.42
CA LYS A 11 35.98 34.80 -17.88
C LYS A 11 36.23 33.32 -17.57
N ALA A 12 37.08 32.67 -18.31
CA ALA A 12 37.38 31.28 -18.15
C ALA A 12 38.86 31.02 -18.14
N ARG A 13 39.29 30.14 -17.26
CA ARG A 13 40.66 29.63 -17.20
C ARG A 13 40.57 28.10 -17.13
N ALA A 14 41.28 27.45 -18.01
CA ALA A 14 41.53 26.02 -17.94
C ALA A 14 43.02 25.77 -17.87
N ALA A 15 43.48 24.96 -16.97
CA ALA A 15 44.87 24.58 -16.81
C ALA A 15 44.98 23.08 -16.56
N ASN A 16 45.93 22.45 -17.23
CA ASN A 16 46.29 21.05 -16.99
C ASN A 16 47.79 20.92 -16.93
N PRO A 17 48.44 21.21 -15.80
CA PRO A 17 49.90 21.05 -15.65
C PRO A 17 50.27 19.56 -15.67
N GLY A 18 51.01 19.15 -16.69
CA GLY A 18 51.58 17.81 -16.80
C GLY A 18 50.77 16.77 -17.57
N GLY A 19 49.67 17.15 -18.25
CA GLY A 19 48.94 16.25 -19.18
C GLY A 19 48.10 15.14 -18.51
N VAL A 20 48.02 15.09 -17.18
CA VAL A 20 47.20 14.15 -16.46
C VAL A 20 45.79 14.75 -16.28
N ALA A 21 44.77 14.02 -16.70
CA ALA A 21 43.40 14.51 -16.66
C ALA A 21 42.95 15.03 -15.25
N ASP A 22 43.45 14.37 -14.22
CA ASP A 22 43.11 14.73 -12.82
C ASP A 22 43.76 16.02 -12.33
N LEU A 23 44.78 16.53 -13.01
CA LEU A 23 45.37 17.83 -12.72
C LEU A 23 44.65 18.99 -13.40
N THR A 24 43.57 18.70 -14.12
CA THR A 24 42.78 19.73 -14.79
C THR A 24 42.07 20.60 -13.75
N VAL A 25 42.25 21.90 -13.92
CA VAL A 25 41.53 22.93 -13.18
C VAL A 25 40.72 23.75 -14.17
N ILE A 26 39.41 23.81 -13.98
CA ILE A 26 38.52 24.67 -14.73
C ILE A 26 38.04 25.75 -13.75
N ASP A 27 38.21 26.99 -14.11
CA ASP A 27 37.78 28.14 -13.34
C ASP A 27 37.05 29.14 -14.24
N VAL A 28 35.74 29.21 -14.08
CA VAL A 28 34.87 30.16 -14.77
C VAL A 28 34.23 31.05 -13.71
N PRO A 29 34.91 32.05 -13.18
CA PRO A 29 34.42 32.89 -12.11
C PRO A 29 33.21 33.72 -12.53
N SER A 30 33.03 33.95 -13.83
CA SER A 30 31.88 34.67 -14.35
C SER A 30 31.59 34.26 -15.78
N LEU A 31 30.40 33.72 -15.99
CA LEU A 31 29.76 33.54 -17.29
C LEU A 31 28.45 34.34 -17.25
N LYS A 32 28.40 35.43 -18.02
CA LYS A 32 27.19 36.26 -18.14
C LYS A 32 26.67 36.21 -19.56
N PHE A 33 25.37 36.10 -19.71
CA PHE A 33 24.70 36.21 -20.99
C PHE A 33 23.25 36.65 -20.80
N ASN A 34 22.67 37.08 -21.89
CA ASN A 34 21.25 37.37 -21.95
C ASN A 34 20.60 36.39 -22.92
N MET A 35 19.68 35.60 -22.43
CA MET A 35 18.90 34.67 -23.22
C MET A 35 17.48 35.17 -23.39
N ALA A 36 17.14 35.58 -24.60
CA ALA A 36 15.80 36.07 -24.93
C ALA A 36 15.34 37.23 -24.04
N GLY A 37 16.24 38.18 -23.72
CA GLY A 37 15.95 39.34 -22.86
C GLY A 37 16.11 39.08 -21.35
N ASN A 38 16.41 37.87 -20.92
CA ASN A 38 16.62 37.54 -19.51
C ASN A 38 18.13 37.43 -19.20
N PRO A 39 18.66 38.20 -18.23
CA PRO A 39 20.04 38.08 -17.81
C PRO A 39 20.24 36.81 -16.98
N PHE A 40 21.37 36.13 -17.26
CA PHE A 40 21.81 34.96 -16.53
C PHE A 40 23.30 35.08 -16.21
N GLU A 41 23.65 34.70 -14.99
CA GLU A 41 25.02 34.64 -14.52
C GLU A 41 25.32 33.27 -13.92
N ALA A 42 26.46 32.71 -14.28
CA ALA A 42 26.93 31.48 -13.68
C ALA A 42 28.42 31.56 -13.34
N ARG A 43 28.85 30.76 -12.36
CA ARG A 43 30.24 30.48 -12.09
C ARG A 43 30.43 28.98 -11.97
N VAL A 44 31.57 28.48 -12.42
CA VAL A 44 31.92 27.05 -12.36
C VAL A 44 33.38 26.91 -11.99
N GLY A 45 33.65 26.34 -10.85
CA GLY A 45 34.98 25.88 -10.45
C GLY A 45 35.00 24.36 -10.43
N LEU A 46 36.02 23.75 -11.02
CA LEU A 46 36.23 22.30 -10.96
C LEU A 46 37.71 22.01 -10.85
N LYS A 47 38.08 21.20 -9.84
CA LYS A 47 39.44 20.70 -9.66
C LYS A 47 39.41 19.18 -9.48
N THR A 48 40.51 18.52 -9.74
CA THR A 48 40.65 17.04 -9.59
C THR A 48 39.46 16.25 -10.16
N PRO A 49 39.10 16.47 -11.46
CA PRO A 49 37.83 16.00 -12.03
C PRO A 49 37.68 14.47 -12.13
N VAL A 50 38.76 13.71 -11.91
CA VAL A 50 38.76 12.25 -12.07
C VAL A 50 38.82 11.53 -10.73
N SER A 51 39.72 11.95 -9.82
CA SER A 51 39.93 11.26 -8.53
C SER A 51 39.00 11.74 -7.42
N ASP A 52 38.82 13.05 -7.33
CA ASP A 52 37.98 13.69 -6.28
C ASP A 52 37.49 15.05 -6.76
N PRO A 53 36.46 15.10 -7.61
CA PRO A 53 35.90 16.35 -8.12
C PRO A 53 35.57 17.34 -7.01
N ASP A 54 36.35 18.45 -6.97
CA ASP A 54 36.12 19.61 -6.08
C ASP A 54 35.43 20.67 -6.92
N PHE A 55 34.16 20.95 -6.65
CA PHE A 55 33.34 21.85 -7.42
C PHE A 55 32.86 23.05 -6.62
N ASP A 56 32.77 24.18 -7.32
CA ASP A 56 32.16 25.42 -6.87
C ASP A 56 31.25 25.92 -8.00
N PHE A 57 29.94 25.82 -7.79
CA PHE A 57 28.93 26.17 -8.78
C PHE A 57 28.05 27.29 -8.26
N GLY A 58 27.73 28.25 -9.10
CA GLY A 58 26.72 29.27 -8.82
C GLY A 58 25.92 29.58 -10.07
N ALA A 59 24.61 29.75 -9.92
CA ALA A 59 23.72 30.14 -11.00
C ALA A 59 22.70 31.14 -10.50
N LYS A 60 22.61 32.30 -11.19
CA LYS A 60 21.67 33.33 -10.88
C LYS A 60 21.05 33.90 -12.15
N GLY A 61 19.72 33.89 -12.22
CA GLY A 61 19.03 34.47 -13.35
C GLY A 61 17.67 33.86 -13.62
N LYS A 62 17.14 34.26 -14.75
CA LYS A 62 15.82 33.84 -15.23
C LYS A 62 16.00 33.14 -16.59
N ILE A 63 15.38 31.99 -16.74
CA ILE A 63 15.37 31.19 -17.98
C ILE A 63 13.93 31.02 -18.43
N ASP A 64 13.66 31.41 -19.67
CA ASP A 64 12.42 31.08 -20.37
C ASP A 64 12.61 29.71 -21.02
N LEU A 65 11.92 28.68 -20.44
CA LEU A 65 12.09 27.28 -20.85
C LEU A 65 11.54 27.04 -22.27
N GLY A 66 10.53 27.81 -22.70
CA GLY A 66 9.99 27.71 -24.05
C GLY A 66 11.00 28.10 -25.14
N LYS A 67 11.99 28.91 -24.78
CA LYS A 67 13.07 29.32 -25.67
C LYS A 67 14.32 28.46 -25.55
N LEU A 68 14.38 27.58 -24.55
CA LEU A 68 15.49 26.67 -24.36
C LEU A 68 15.59 25.62 -25.49
N LYS A 69 14.47 25.18 -26.04
CA LYS A 69 14.41 24.28 -27.20
C LYS A 69 15.12 24.81 -28.44
N ASP A 70 15.22 26.12 -28.56
CA ASP A 70 15.90 26.79 -29.67
C ASP A 70 17.43 26.73 -29.54
N VAL A 71 17.92 26.35 -28.36
CA VAL A 71 19.36 26.32 -28.02
C VAL A 71 19.85 24.90 -27.72
N VAL A 72 18.99 24.07 -27.12
CA VAL A 72 19.28 22.68 -26.76
C VAL A 72 18.32 21.77 -27.53
N PRO A 73 18.80 20.79 -28.29
CA PRO A 73 17.92 19.83 -28.96
C PRO A 73 17.18 18.98 -27.91
N LEU A 74 15.86 19.16 -27.85
CA LEU A 74 14.96 18.41 -26.98
C LEU A 74 14.07 17.52 -27.86
N ASP A 75 14.64 16.45 -28.40
CA ASP A 75 14.11 15.69 -29.55
C ASP A 75 12.71 15.06 -29.32
N SER A 76 12.21 14.99 -28.10
CA SER A 76 10.90 14.36 -27.78
C SER A 76 10.09 15.12 -26.74
N MET A 77 10.51 16.32 -26.34
CA MET A 77 9.85 17.10 -25.30
C MET A 77 9.54 18.54 -25.77
N SER A 78 8.31 18.98 -25.55
CA SER A 78 7.95 20.40 -25.59
C SER A 78 7.85 20.91 -24.16
N MET A 79 8.55 22.00 -23.87
CA MET A 79 8.59 22.58 -22.53
C MET A 79 8.41 24.10 -22.63
N ASN A 80 7.51 24.63 -21.82
CA ASN A 80 7.33 26.08 -21.63
C ASN A 80 7.47 26.38 -20.15
N GLY A 81 7.47 27.66 -19.80
CA GLY A 81 7.51 28.12 -18.42
C GLY A 81 8.73 28.97 -18.11
N VAL A 82 8.82 29.40 -16.88
CA VAL A 82 9.87 30.30 -16.38
C VAL A 82 10.55 29.69 -15.17
N LEU A 83 11.86 29.52 -15.28
CA LEU A 83 12.73 29.12 -14.18
C LEU A 83 13.52 30.32 -13.68
N VAL A 84 13.41 30.63 -12.38
CA VAL A 84 14.27 31.62 -11.70
C VAL A 84 15.15 30.85 -10.71
N ALA A 85 16.45 31.04 -10.84
CA ALA A 85 17.44 30.42 -9.96
C ALA A 85 18.31 31.46 -9.29
N ASP A 86 18.59 31.28 -8.02
CA ASP A 86 19.67 31.95 -7.29
C ASP A 86 20.27 30.85 -6.37
N LEU A 87 21.22 30.10 -6.90
CA LEU A 87 21.71 28.86 -6.28
C LEU A 87 23.24 28.85 -6.22
N ASP A 88 23.76 28.52 -5.07
CA ASP A 88 25.16 28.23 -4.83
C ASP A 88 25.36 26.82 -4.30
N ALA A 89 26.32 26.09 -4.87
CA ALA A 89 26.68 24.75 -4.43
C ALA A 89 28.19 24.56 -4.45
N LYS A 90 28.75 24.03 -3.39
CA LYS A 90 30.19 23.79 -3.22
C LYS A 90 30.45 22.51 -2.46
N GLY A 91 31.40 21.72 -2.93
CA GLY A 91 31.72 20.46 -2.27
C GLY A 91 32.77 19.65 -3.01
N LYS A 92 33.04 18.46 -2.49
CA LYS A 92 33.93 17.45 -3.08
C LYS A 92 33.24 16.11 -3.14
N LEU A 93 33.59 15.30 -4.15
CA LEU A 93 33.07 13.94 -4.25
C LEU A 93 33.46 13.09 -3.04
N SER A 94 34.68 13.24 -2.52
CA SER A 94 35.14 12.57 -1.29
C SER A 94 34.29 12.87 -0.05
N TYR A 95 33.60 14.01 -0.01
CA TYR A 95 32.66 14.30 1.09
C TYR A 95 31.43 13.37 1.04
N VAL A 96 30.95 13.05 -0.17
CA VAL A 96 29.89 12.08 -0.37
C VAL A 96 30.36 10.67 -0.03
N GLU A 97 31.56 10.28 -0.51
CA GLU A 97 32.13 8.95 -0.27
C GLU A 97 32.39 8.67 1.21
N ASN A 98 32.79 9.70 1.97
CA ASN A 98 33.09 9.60 3.40
C ASN A 98 31.91 10.02 4.30
N GLU A 99 30.70 10.20 3.75
CA GLU A 99 29.47 10.57 4.48
C GLU A 99 29.61 11.91 5.24
N GLN A 100 30.45 12.82 4.71
CA GLN A 100 30.71 14.15 5.31
C GLN A 100 29.82 15.20 4.65
N PHE A 101 28.52 14.97 4.63
CA PHE A 101 27.53 15.82 3.95
C PHE A 101 27.45 17.24 4.52
N ASP A 102 27.84 17.41 5.79
CA ASP A 102 27.96 18.72 6.45
C ASP A 102 29.02 19.62 5.83
N LYS A 103 29.95 19.05 5.04
CA LYS A 103 30.99 19.80 4.31
C LYS A 103 30.53 20.31 2.95
N PHE A 104 29.39 19.85 2.46
CA PHE A 104 28.75 20.50 1.33
C PHE A 104 28.18 21.83 1.77
N ALA A 105 28.33 22.84 0.93
CA ALA A 105 27.62 24.10 1.10
C ALA A 105 26.63 24.23 -0.08
N VAL A 106 25.36 24.10 0.19
CA VAL A 106 24.28 24.34 -0.76
C VAL A 106 23.36 25.38 -0.16
N ALA A 107 23.07 26.44 -0.90
CA ALA A 107 22.17 27.50 -0.47
C ALA A 107 21.54 28.20 -1.67
N GLY A 108 20.35 28.74 -1.50
CA GLY A 108 19.65 29.51 -2.51
C GLY A 108 18.26 29.03 -2.78
N ASN A 109 17.68 29.46 -3.88
CA ASN A 109 16.31 29.11 -4.25
C ASN A 109 16.19 28.80 -5.73
N LEU A 110 15.17 27.99 -6.04
CA LEU A 110 14.76 27.65 -7.39
C LEU A 110 13.24 27.78 -7.47
N ASN A 111 12.77 28.67 -8.33
CA ASN A 111 11.35 28.94 -8.52
C ASN A 111 10.98 28.64 -9.96
N LEU A 112 10.03 27.74 -10.13
CA LEU A 112 9.47 27.36 -11.42
C LEU A 112 8.03 27.86 -11.48
N ALA A 113 7.67 28.53 -12.56
CA ALA A 113 6.34 29.04 -12.79
C ALA A 113 5.85 28.71 -14.21
N ASP A 114 4.54 28.44 -14.31
CA ASP A 114 3.81 28.26 -15.57
C ASP A 114 4.46 27.21 -16.50
N MET A 115 5.07 26.17 -15.94
CA MET A 115 5.67 25.11 -16.75
C MET A 115 4.58 24.20 -17.32
N VAL A 116 4.68 23.98 -18.61
CA VAL A 116 3.94 22.92 -19.32
C VAL A 116 4.96 22.00 -19.94
N LEU A 117 4.90 20.73 -19.61
CA LEU A 117 5.75 19.68 -20.14
C LEU A 117 4.87 18.69 -20.91
N GLU A 118 5.12 18.61 -22.21
CA GLU A 118 4.51 17.61 -23.09
C GLU A 118 5.58 16.57 -23.46
N MET A 119 5.33 15.31 -23.18
CA MET A 119 6.24 14.20 -23.50
C MET A 119 5.53 13.17 -24.37
N GLN A 120 6.23 12.71 -25.40
CA GLN A 120 5.70 11.66 -26.27
C GLN A 120 5.55 10.36 -25.45
N GLY A 121 4.34 9.78 -25.48
CA GLY A 121 4.02 8.56 -24.69
C GLY A 121 3.36 8.84 -23.34
N MET A 122 3.26 10.10 -22.90
CA MET A 122 2.40 10.43 -21.77
C MET A 122 0.96 10.74 -22.23
N PRO A 123 -0.06 10.22 -21.53
CA PRO A 123 -1.47 10.44 -21.93
C PRO A 123 -1.96 11.87 -21.64
N TYR A 124 -1.20 12.67 -20.91
CA TYR A 124 -1.55 14.06 -20.57
C TYR A 124 -0.32 14.94 -20.31
N ASP A 125 -0.51 16.24 -20.46
CA ASP A 125 0.50 17.24 -20.15
C ASP A 125 0.70 17.36 -18.63
N VAL A 126 1.95 17.55 -18.22
CA VAL A 126 2.31 17.94 -16.85
C VAL A 126 2.33 19.46 -16.79
N LYS A 127 1.45 20.07 -16.02
CA LYS A 127 1.39 21.53 -15.81
C LYS A 127 1.79 21.85 -14.40
N VAL A 128 2.91 22.56 -14.24
CA VAL A 128 3.37 23.06 -12.95
C VAL A 128 3.08 24.57 -12.91
N ALA A 129 2.02 24.95 -12.21
CA ALA A 129 1.71 26.36 -12.01
C ALA A 129 2.79 27.03 -11.17
N LYS A 130 3.26 26.34 -10.11
CA LYS A 130 4.37 26.78 -9.26
C LYS A 130 5.12 25.59 -8.67
N ALA A 131 6.45 25.74 -8.56
CA ALA A 131 7.28 24.89 -7.71
C ALA A 131 8.41 25.76 -7.13
N ASN A 132 8.37 26.01 -5.82
CA ASN A 132 9.30 26.87 -5.10
C ASN A 132 10.11 26.06 -4.10
N LEU A 133 11.42 26.04 -4.30
CA LEU A 133 12.38 25.26 -3.52
C LEU A 133 13.42 26.20 -2.89
N ASP A 134 13.59 26.11 -1.58
CA ASP A 134 14.66 26.77 -0.85
C ASP A 134 15.67 25.73 -0.36
N PHE A 135 16.90 25.88 -0.81
CA PHE A 135 17.99 24.94 -0.54
C PHE A 135 18.83 25.38 0.64
N ALA A 136 19.11 24.44 1.50
CA ALA A 136 20.14 24.52 2.53
C ALA A 136 20.95 23.22 2.52
N THR A 137 22.16 23.23 3.08
CA THR A 137 23.05 22.05 3.04
C THR A 137 22.39 20.76 3.57
N ALA A 138 21.58 20.87 4.62
CA ALA A 138 20.98 19.70 5.26
C ALA A 138 19.59 19.34 4.72
N PHE A 139 18.92 20.24 4.01
CA PHE A 139 17.54 20.05 3.58
C PHE A 139 17.14 20.94 2.42
N VAL A 140 16.04 20.61 1.79
CA VAL A 140 15.32 21.45 0.82
C VAL A 140 13.92 21.69 1.38
N ASN A 141 13.52 22.95 1.50
CA ASN A 141 12.13 23.31 1.76
C ASN A 141 11.40 23.42 0.43
N LEU A 142 10.39 22.59 0.23
CA LEU A 142 9.35 22.78 -0.78
C LEU A 142 8.32 23.74 -0.19
N THR A 143 8.43 25.02 -0.52
CA THR A 143 7.55 26.04 0.08
C THR A 143 6.19 26.07 -0.60
N GLU A 144 6.14 25.75 -1.88
CA GLU A 144 4.91 25.65 -2.66
C GLU A 144 5.14 24.71 -3.86
N LEU A 145 4.20 23.79 -4.06
CA LEU A 145 4.05 23.01 -5.28
C LEU A 145 2.59 23.05 -5.69
N ASP A 146 2.32 23.40 -6.95
CA ASP A 146 1.00 23.31 -7.58
C ASP A 146 1.16 22.68 -8.96
N VAL A 147 0.68 21.43 -9.09
CA VAL A 147 0.83 20.61 -10.31
C VAL A 147 -0.54 20.12 -10.76
N LYS A 148 -0.73 20.08 -12.07
CA LYS A 148 -1.86 19.42 -12.73
C LYS A 148 -1.36 18.36 -13.69
N LEU A 149 -1.99 17.18 -13.62
CA LEU A 149 -1.78 16.02 -14.47
C LEU A 149 -3.12 15.66 -15.11
N GLY A 150 -3.39 16.19 -16.29
CA GLY A 150 -4.72 16.13 -16.88
C GLY A 150 -5.76 16.87 -16.02
N LYS A 151 -6.73 16.14 -15.48
CA LYS A 151 -7.74 16.69 -14.55
C LYS A 151 -7.28 16.69 -13.08
N ASN A 152 -6.28 15.86 -12.78
CA ASN A 152 -5.78 15.72 -11.42
C ASN A 152 -4.96 16.94 -11.01
N ASP A 153 -5.17 17.42 -9.79
CA ASP A 153 -4.38 18.49 -9.21
C ASP A 153 -3.69 18.01 -7.93
N ILE A 154 -2.48 18.50 -7.69
CA ILE A 154 -1.72 18.22 -6.47
C ILE A 154 -1.10 19.52 -6.00
N GLN A 155 -1.36 19.89 -4.75
CA GLN A 155 -0.62 20.90 -4.03
C GLN A 155 0.19 20.21 -2.94
N ALA A 156 1.45 20.66 -2.77
CA ALA A 156 2.29 20.14 -1.71
C ALA A 156 3.21 21.23 -1.14
N ASN A 157 3.53 21.09 0.12
CA ASN A 157 4.63 21.82 0.76
C ASN A 157 5.25 20.94 1.85
N GLY A 158 6.46 21.29 2.27
CA GLY A 158 7.14 20.56 3.32
C GLY A 158 8.65 20.62 3.22
N LYS A 159 9.30 19.63 3.85
CA LYS A 159 10.76 19.57 3.97
C LYS A 159 11.27 18.25 3.47
N LEU A 160 12.33 18.27 2.67
CA LEU A 160 13.07 17.11 2.21
C LEU A 160 14.46 17.12 2.84
N GLU A 161 14.87 16.02 3.41
CA GLU A 161 16.18 15.83 4.03
C GLU A 161 16.93 14.70 3.33
N ASN A 162 18.25 14.66 3.52
CA ASN A 162 19.11 13.64 2.91
C ASN A 162 19.16 13.68 1.37
N PHE A 163 18.85 14.84 0.76
CA PHE A 163 18.76 14.96 -0.70
C PHE A 163 20.12 14.81 -1.41
N ILE A 164 21.23 15.22 -0.77
CA ILE A 164 22.58 15.07 -1.33
C ILE A 164 22.98 13.59 -1.42
N PRO A 165 22.90 12.80 -0.36
CA PRO A 165 23.10 11.34 -0.43
C PRO A 165 22.16 10.63 -1.41
N TYR A 166 20.90 11.06 -1.49
CA TYR A 166 19.96 10.53 -2.45
C TYR A 166 20.40 10.73 -3.90
N LEU A 167 20.83 11.96 -4.24
CA LEU A 167 21.25 12.28 -5.61
C LEU A 167 22.56 11.62 -6.04
N PHE A 168 23.49 11.42 -5.11
CA PHE A 168 24.85 10.96 -5.46
C PHE A 168 25.13 9.49 -5.11
N LYS A 169 24.36 8.90 -4.17
CA LYS A 169 24.59 7.53 -3.69
C LYS A 169 23.34 6.66 -3.72
N ASP A 170 22.25 7.15 -4.27
CA ASP A 170 20.96 6.45 -4.27
C ASP A 170 20.50 6.04 -2.84
N GLU A 171 20.89 6.87 -1.84
CA GLU A 171 20.44 6.67 -0.45
C GLU A 171 19.00 7.13 -0.27
N THR A 172 18.42 6.82 0.88
CA THR A 172 17.03 7.16 1.17
C THR A 172 16.84 8.66 1.37
N ILE A 173 16.00 9.27 0.52
CA ILE A 173 15.49 10.63 0.76
C ILE A 173 14.40 10.59 1.83
N LYS A 174 14.42 11.58 2.74
CA LYS A 174 13.43 11.70 3.81
C LYS A 174 12.57 12.93 3.58
N GLY A 175 11.29 12.85 3.93
CA GLY A 175 10.39 13.97 3.74
C GLY A 175 9.27 14.05 4.75
N LYS A 176 8.91 15.30 5.11
CA LYS A 176 7.66 15.62 5.80
C LYS A 176 6.88 16.58 4.94
N LEU A 177 5.75 16.11 4.40
CA LEU A 177 4.99 16.82 3.39
C LEU A 177 3.54 17.00 3.82
N ALA A 178 2.96 18.15 3.54
CA ALA A 178 1.52 18.31 3.48
C ALA A 178 1.11 18.25 2.00
N VAL A 179 0.19 17.34 1.66
CA VAL A 179 -0.26 17.10 0.29
C VAL A 179 -1.77 17.28 0.23
N SER A 180 -2.23 18.07 -0.72
CA SER A 180 -3.66 18.27 -0.93
C SER A 180 -4.04 18.22 -2.41
N SER A 181 -5.31 17.91 -2.66
CA SER A 181 -5.88 17.89 -4.00
C SER A 181 -7.37 18.25 -3.94
N ASN A 182 -7.87 18.92 -4.95
CA ASN A 182 -9.31 19.10 -5.12
C ASN A 182 -9.94 17.90 -5.83
N TYR A 183 -9.24 17.34 -6.81
CA TYR A 183 -9.68 16.17 -7.56
C TYR A 183 -8.49 15.29 -7.89
N PHE A 184 -8.53 14.04 -7.46
CA PHE A 184 -7.50 13.06 -7.76
C PHE A 184 -8.11 11.70 -8.12
N ASN A 185 -7.90 11.28 -9.37
CA ASN A 185 -8.35 9.99 -9.88
C ASN A 185 -7.17 9.02 -9.96
N LEU A 186 -7.11 8.08 -9.06
CA LEU A 186 -6.06 7.06 -9.02
C LEU A 186 -6.03 6.18 -10.28
N ASN A 187 -7.19 5.99 -10.94
CA ASN A 187 -7.27 5.18 -12.16
C ASN A 187 -6.42 5.75 -13.30
N ASP A 188 -6.19 7.07 -13.33
CA ASP A 188 -5.36 7.71 -14.36
C ASP A 188 -3.86 7.35 -14.23
N PHE A 189 -3.44 6.77 -13.11
CA PHE A 189 -2.04 6.40 -12.83
C PHE A 189 -1.80 4.89 -12.79
N ILE A 190 -2.85 4.11 -12.89
CA ILE A 190 -2.83 2.66 -12.97
C ILE A 190 -2.86 2.34 -14.46
N SER A 191 -1.71 2.49 -15.17
CA SER A 191 -1.64 2.45 -16.61
C SER A 191 -1.72 1.03 -17.16
N GLU A 192 -2.41 0.92 -18.29
CA GLU A 192 -2.19 -0.15 -19.27
C GLU A 192 -0.74 -0.09 -19.77
N ASP A 193 -0.02 -1.19 -19.68
CA ASP A 193 1.28 -1.32 -20.33
C ASP A 193 1.04 -1.46 -21.86
N THR A 194 1.01 -0.31 -22.57
CA THR A 194 0.80 -0.24 -24.03
C THR A 194 2.05 -0.65 -24.82
N SER A 195 2.92 -1.49 -24.29
CA SER A 195 4.12 -2.00 -24.98
C SER A 195 4.06 -3.50 -25.30
N ALA A 196 2.88 -4.02 -25.72
CA ALA A 196 2.80 -5.33 -26.36
C ALA A 196 1.87 -5.26 -27.57
N SER A 197 2.47 -5.40 -28.74
CA SER A 197 1.93 -5.58 -30.10
C SER A 197 0.49 -6.11 -30.19
N GLU A 198 -0.27 -5.40 -31.03
CA GLU A 198 -1.43 -5.83 -31.79
C GLU A 198 -1.78 -7.34 -31.76
N VAL A 199 -2.75 -7.70 -30.92
CA VAL A 199 -3.76 -8.70 -31.28
C VAL A 199 -5.09 -8.18 -30.77
N ILE A 200 -5.92 -7.72 -31.69
CA ILE A 200 -7.32 -7.34 -31.44
C ILE A 200 -8.07 -8.61 -31.07
N VAL A 201 -8.48 -8.70 -29.81
CA VAL A 201 -9.60 -9.54 -29.39
C VAL A 201 -10.58 -8.60 -28.68
N GLU A 202 -11.69 -8.34 -29.38
CA GLU A 202 -12.86 -7.69 -28.80
C GLU A 202 -13.41 -8.61 -27.70
N ASP A 203 -13.15 -8.24 -26.42
CA ASP A 203 -14.01 -8.59 -25.30
C ASP A 203 -14.00 -7.44 -24.29
N GLU A 204 -15.19 -6.94 -24.05
CA GLU A 204 -15.46 -5.76 -23.23
C GLU A 204 -15.10 -6.02 -21.75
N ASP A 205 -14.57 -4.99 -21.08
CA ASP A 205 -14.47 -4.79 -19.62
C ASP A 205 -13.42 -5.59 -18.82
N THR A 206 -12.13 -5.45 -19.15
CA THR A 206 -11.09 -5.64 -18.12
C THR A 206 -9.93 -4.70 -18.35
N THR A 207 -9.95 -3.53 -17.72
CA THR A 207 -8.74 -2.72 -17.50
C THR A 207 -7.83 -3.51 -16.56
N SER A 208 -6.75 -4.08 -17.07
CA SER A 208 -5.77 -4.77 -16.22
C SER A 208 -4.96 -3.71 -15.47
N MET A 209 -5.18 -3.60 -14.17
CA MET A 209 -4.36 -2.79 -13.28
C MET A 209 -2.97 -3.41 -13.16
N THR A 210 -1.92 -2.59 -13.15
CA THR A 210 -0.56 -3.03 -12.84
C THR A 210 -0.21 -2.73 -11.38
N VAL A 211 0.67 -3.55 -10.79
CA VAL A 211 1.11 -3.37 -9.41
C VAL A 211 1.80 -2.01 -9.24
N ILE A 212 1.35 -1.21 -8.28
CA ILE A 212 1.98 0.06 -7.91
C ILE A 212 3.18 -0.25 -7.01
N GLU A 213 4.38 -0.27 -7.58
CA GLU A 213 5.60 -0.51 -6.83
C GLU A 213 5.98 0.72 -5.99
N ILE A 214 6.25 0.50 -4.71
CA ILE A 214 6.70 1.56 -3.79
C ILE A 214 8.23 1.56 -3.77
N PRO A 215 8.89 2.70 -4.08
CA PRO A 215 10.34 2.79 -4.09
C PRO A 215 10.97 2.46 -2.72
N ALA A 216 12.13 1.81 -2.75
CA ALA A 216 12.83 1.39 -1.53
C ALA A 216 13.60 2.56 -0.87
N ASN A 217 13.96 3.58 -1.65
CA ASN A 217 14.83 4.68 -1.24
C ASN A 217 14.09 5.97 -0.89
N ILE A 218 12.85 5.85 -0.40
CA ILE A 218 12.07 6.97 0.14
C ILE A 218 11.60 6.68 1.58
N ASP A 219 11.58 7.71 2.41
CA ASP A 219 11.09 7.69 3.80
C ASP A 219 10.28 8.98 4.02
N PHE A 220 8.98 8.93 3.69
CA PHE A 220 8.10 10.10 3.68
C PHE A 220 6.98 9.94 4.70
N GLU A 221 6.82 10.99 5.52
CA GLU A 221 5.63 11.22 6.34
C GLU A 221 4.78 12.28 5.65
N MET A 222 3.52 11.98 5.35
CA MET A 222 2.64 12.88 4.60
C MET A 222 1.32 13.07 5.32
N ASP A 223 0.94 14.33 5.57
CA ASP A 223 -0.43 14.70 5.90
C ASP A 223 -1.18 14.90 4.58
N VAL A 224 -2.21 14.10 4.33
CA VAL A 224 -2.96 14.12 3.06
C VAL A 224 -4.38 14.64 3.23
N LYS A 225 -4.83 15.44 2.25
CA LYS A 225 -6.20 15.94 2.20
C LYS A 225 -6.67 16.01 0.74
N PHE A 226 -7.65 15.18 0.39
CA PHE A 226 -8.27 15.15 -0.93
C PHE A 226 -9.74 15.50 -0.81
N ASN A 227 -10.20 16.51 -1.55
CA ASN A 227 -11.61 16.89 -1.55
C ASN A 227 -12.44 15.83 -2.28
N GLU A 228 -11.95 15.34 -3.42
CA GLU A 228 -12.51 14.21 -4.16
C GLU A 228 -11.38 13.28 -4.60
N LEU A 229 -11.42 12.03 -4.16
CA LEU A 229 -10.49 10.96 -4.50
C LEU A 229 -11.28 9.84 -5.17
N VAL A 230 -10.88 9.45 -6.38
CA VAL A 230 -11.54 8.39 -7.15
C VAL A 230 -10.61 7.18 -7.25
N TYR A 231 -11.14 6.00 -6.94
CA TYR A 231 -10.45 4.71 -7.12
C TYR A 231 -11.44 3.68 -7.63
N ASP A 232 -11.16 3.06 -8.76
CA ASP A 232 -12.10 2.24 -9.51
C ASP A 232 -13.41 3.03 -9.74
N ARG A 233 -14.53 2.56 -9.28
CA ARG A 233 -15.85 3.22 -9.31
C ARG A 233 -16.20 3.93 -8.00
N ILE A 234 -15.27 3.93 -7.04
CA ILE A 234 -15.48 4.49 -5.70
C ILE A 234 -15.11 5.96 -5.71
N VAL A 235 -16.07 6.81 -5.40
CA VAL A 235 -15.86 8.23 -5.16
C VAL A 235 -15.81 8.47 -3.65
N MET A 236 -14.67 8.95 -3.20
CA MET A 236 -14.37 9.29 -1.81
C MET A 236 -14.27 10.80 -1.67
N ASN A 237 -15.07 11.39 -0.80
CA ASN A 237 -15.07 12.83 -0.56
C ASN A 237 -14.42 13.15 0.79
N ASN A 238 -13.76 14.30 0.86
CA ASN A 238 -13.13 14.78 2.09
C ASN A 238 -12.16 13.74 2.71
N ALA A 239 -11.40 13.04 1.87
CA ALA A 239 -10.43 12.09 2.36
C ALA A 239 -9.26 12.82 3.04
N ALA A 240 -8.99 12.50 4.31
CA ALA A 240 -7.91 13.09 5.08
C ALA A 240 -7.30 12.07 6.04
N GLY A 241 -5.99 12.14 6.22
CA GLY A 241 -5.24 11.23 7.08
C GLY A 241 -3.74 11.41 6.95
N GLU A 242 -3.01 10.45 7.48
CA GLU A 242 -1.55 10.41 7.44
C GLU A 242 -1.09 9.20 6.63
N LEU A 243 -0.10 9.39 5.76
CA LEU A 243 0.58 8.31 5.04
C LEU A 243 2.07 8.31 5.43
N GLU A 244 2.59 7.14 5.72
CA GLU A 244 4.02 6.92 5.89
C GLU A 244 4.49 5.97 4.80
N VAL A 245 5.39 6.42 3.94
CA VAL A 245 5.95 5.63 2.85
C VAL A 245 7.39 5.33 3.17
N LYS A 246 7.70 4.06 3.43
CA LYS A 246 9.03 3.64 3.85
C LYS A 246 9.27 2.16 3.56
N ASP A 247 10.51 1.82 3.16
CA ASP A 247 10.94 0.43 2.96
C ASP A 247 9.96 -0.38 2.08
N GLN A 248 9.51 0.20 0.97
CA GLN A 248 8.53 -0.37 0.03
C GLN A 248 7.14 -0.65 0.65
N VAL A 249 6.78 0.07 1.71
CA VAL A 249 5.49 -0.04 2.39
C VAL A 249 4.85 1.32 2.49
N VAL A 250 3.56 1.41 2.17
CA VAL A 250 2.70 2.54 2.52
C VAL A 250 1.89 2.18 3.75
N ASN A 251 2.14 2.85 4.86
CA ASN A 251 1.31 2.76 6.06
C ASN A 251 0.26 3.87 6.03
N ILE A 252 -0.99 3.50 6.17
CA ILE A 252 -2.14 4.39 6.21
C ILE A 252 -2.56 4.54 7.66
N LYS A 253 -2.59 5.78 8.14
CA LYS A 253 -2.93 6.11 9.53
C LYS A 253 -4.10 7.11 9.56
N ASN A 254 -5.14 6.77 10.31
CA ASN A 254 -6.28 7.66 10.56
C ASN A 254 -6.93 8.24 9.29
N LEU A 255 -6.86 7.53 8.16
CA LEU A 255 -7.52 7.98 6.95
C LEU A 255 -9.04 7.93 7.15
N SER A 256 -9.70 9.03 6.93
CA SER A 256 -11.16 9.15 7.01
C SER A 256 -11.70 9.78 5.74
N THR A 257 -12.86 9.32 5.28
CA THR A 257 -13.51 9.83 4.07
C THR A 257 -15.02 9.60 4.11
N ASP A 258 -15.75 10.39 3.35
CA ASP A 258 -17.16 10.17 3.08
C ASP A 258 -17.28 9.34 1.79
N ALA A 259 -17.87 8.14 1.89
CA ALA A 259 -18.07 7.23 0.76
C ALA A 259 -19.38 6.46 0.92
N PHE A 260 -20.00 6.05 -0.17
CA PHE A 260 -21.21 5.21 -0.19
C PHE A 260 -22.36 5.74 0.70
N GLY A 261 -22.43 7.04 0.93
CA GLY A 261 -23.44 7.69 1.75
C GLY A 261 -23.17 7.68 3.26
N GLY A 262 -22.09 7.07 3.69
CA GLY A 262 -21.66 6.99 5.09
C GLY A 262 -20.24 7.52 5.29
N LYS A 263 -19.63 7.12 6.40
CA LYS A 263 -18.23 7.46 6.74
C LYS A 263 -17.38 6.21 6.80
N LEU A 264 -16.22 6.29 6.17
CA LEU A 264 -15.19 5.27 6.19
C LEU A 264 -13.96 5.77 6.94
N ALA A 265 -13.49 5.02 7.92
CA ALA A 265 -12.15 5.20 8.47
C ALA A 265 -11.29 3.97 8.13
N LEU A 266 -10.05 4.20 7.74
CA LEU A 266 -9.11 3.20 7.26
C LEU A 266 -7.76 3.37 7.95
N ASN A 267 -7.23 2.28 8.47
CA ASN A 267 -5.84 2.14 8.88
C ASN A 267 -5.26 0.89 8.24
N GLY A 268 -3.95 0.83 8.04
CA GLY A 268 -3.34 -0.39 7.56
C GLY A 268 -2.09 -0.17 6.73
N ALA A 269 -1.73 -1.15 5.93
CA ALA A 269 -0.51 -1.12 5.14
C ALA A 269 -0.70 -1.78 3.77
N TYR A 270 -0.05 -1.20 2.77
CA TYR A 270 0.20 -1.79 1.47
C TYR A 270 1.70 -2.05 1.34
N ASN A 271 2.09 -3.29 1.11
CA ASN A 271 3.47 -3.74 1.13
C ASN A 271 3.86 -4.36 -0.21
N THR A 272 4.83 -3.76 -0.87
CA THR A 272 5.36 -4.18 -2.19
C THR A 272 6.78 -4.73 -2.13
N LYS A 273 7.28 -5.15 -0.96
CA LYS A 273 8.60 -5.81 -0.85
C LYS A 273 8.73 -7.05 -1.73
N ASN A 274 7.61 -7.68 -2.02
CA ASN A 274 7.48 -8.68 -3.07
C ASN A 274 6.49 -8.16 -4.12
N VAL A 275 7.01 -7.58 -5.19
CA VAL A 275 6.21 -6.97 -6.26
C VAL A 275 5.30 -8.01 -6.96
N ASN A 276 5.73 -9.28 -7.04
CA ASN A 276 4.94 -10.34 -7.66
C ASN A 276 3.75 -10.81 -6.79
N SER A 277 3.70 -10.39 -5.54
CA SER A 277 2.66 -10.77 -4.59
C SER A 277 2.58 -9.71 -3.48
N PRO A 278 2.12 -8.50 -3.83
CA PRO A 278 1.93 -7.44 -2.86
C PRO A 278 0.94 -7.86 -1.78
N LYS A 279 1.08 -7.30 -0.59
CA LYS A 279 0.22 -7.62 0.53
C LYS A 279 -0.50 -6.39 1.06
N VAL A 280 -1.76 -6.55 1.38
CA VAL A 280 -2.54 -5.56 2.14
C VAL A 280 -2.94 -6.12 3.50
N ASP A 281 -2.79 -5.29 4.53
CA ASP A 281 -3.32 -5.51 5.87
C ASP A 281 -4.11 -4.25 6.25
N LEU A 282 -5.43 -4.32 6.22
CA LEU A 282 -6.31 -3.15 6.33
C LEU A 282 -7.30 -3.32 7.47
N LYS A 283 -7.59 -2.23 8.14
CA LYS A 283 -8.60 -2.14 9.19
C LYS A 283 -9.61 -1.06 8.83
N PHE A 284 -10.81 -1.50 8.49
CA PHE A 284 -11.93 -0.66 8.12
C PHE A 284 -12.84 -0.42 9.33
N ASN A 285 -13.32 0.81 9.45
CA ASN A 285 -14.45 1.16 10.31
C ASN A 285 -15.45 1.96 9.46
N MET A 286 -16.56 1.34 9.15
CA MET A 286 -17.61 1.86 8.29
C MET A 286 -18.81 2.25 9.15
N LYS A 287 -19.39 3.43 8.92
CA LYS A 287 -20.54 3.92 9.66
C LYS A 287 -21.63 4.41 8.73
N ASN A 288 -22.84 3.89 8.91
CA ASN A 288 -24.04 4.28 8.16
C ASN A 288 -23.85 4.22 6.64
N MET A 289 -23.20 3.16 6.15
CA MET A 289 -22.99 2.93 4.73
C MET A 289 -24.29 2.42 4.09
N SER A 290 -24.61 2.92 2.89
CA SER A 290 -25.73 2.38 2.11
C SER A 290 -25.34 1.05 1.46
N ILE A 291 -26.06 -0.02 1.77
CA ILE A 291 -25.85 -1.36 1.20
C ILE A 291 -25.86 -1.29 -0.33
N SER A 292 -26.90 -0.70 -0.92
CA SER A 292 -27.06 -0.62 -2.36
C SER A 292 -25.90 0.13 -3.05
N LYS A 293 -25.39 1.22 -2.44
CA LYS A 293 -24.25 1.97 -2.99
C LYS A 293 -22.94 1.18 -2.90
N VAL A 294 -22.71 0.46 -1.79
CA VAL A 294 -21.52 -0.38 -1.63
C VAL A 294 -21.49 -1.50 -2.67
N PHE A 295 -22.62 -2.21 -2.86
CA PHE A 295 -22.72 -3.30 -3.82
C PHE A 295 -22.72 -2.84 -5.29
N SER A 296 -23.10 -1.60 -5.58
CA SER A 296 -22.97 -1.02 -6.92
C SER A 296 -21.57 -0.50 -7.21
N GLY A 297 -20.83 -0.07 -6.18
CA GLY A 297 -19.46 0.44 -6.33
C GLY A 297 -18.38 -0.63 -6.27
N ILE A 298 -18.64 -1.78 -5.60
CA ILE A 298 -17.66 -2.86 -5.42
C ILE A 298 -18.27 -4.17 -5.92
N GLU A 299 -18.07 -4.46 -7.21
CA GLU A 299 -18.69 -5.64 -7.85
C GLU A 299 -18.25 -6.97 -7.25
N THR A 300 -17.01 -7.07 -6.81
CA THR A 300 -16.47 -8.29 -6.18
C THR A 300 -17.27 -8.71 -4.95
N LEU A 301 -17.91 -7.79 -4.24
CA LEU A 301 -18.76 -8.12 -3.08
C LEU A 301 -19.98 -8.97 -3.46
N LYS A 302 -20.49 -8.87 -4.69
CA LYS A 302 -21.60 -9.69 -5.18
C LYS A 302 -21.24 -11.18 -5.19
N ALA A 303 -19.97 -11.51 -5.41
CA ALA A 303 -19.49 -12.87 -5.34
C ALA A 303 -19.38 -13.39 -3.89
N PHE A 304 -19.05 -12.52 -2.95
CA PHE A 304 -18.87 -12.90 -1.54
C PHE A 304 -20.18 -13.00 -0.76
N VAL A 305 -21.09 -12.07 -0.97
CA VAL A 305 -22.37 -12.01 -0.23
C VAL A 305 -23.52 -11.71 -1.19
N PRO A 306 -23.84 -12.65 -2.12
CA PRO A 306 -24.89 -12.44 -3.12
C PRO A 306 -26.27 -12.09 -2.52
N ALA A 307 -26.53 -12.54 -1.28
CA ALA A 307 -27.79 -12.27 -0.56
C ALA A 307 -28.01 -10.77 -0.30
N LEU A 308 -26.96 -9.95 -0.31
CA LEU A 308 -27.05 -8.49 -0.09
C LEU A 308 -26.98 -7.68 -1.40
N SER A 309 -26.80 -8.32 -2.57
CA SER A 309 -26.63 -7.61 -3.85
C SER A 309 -27.78 -6.67 -4.20
N ASP A 310 -29.01 -7.09 -3.86
CA ASP A 310 -30.24 -6.34 -4.10
C ASP A 310 -30.89 -5.85 -2.81
N ALA A 311 -30.14 -5.83 -1.71
CA ALA A 311 -30.64 -5.39 -0.41
C ALA A 311 -30.64 -3.86 -0.29
N ASP A 312 -31.65 -3.34 0.43
CA ASP A 312 -31.72 -1.95 0.84
C ASP A 312 -31.50 -1.83 2.36
N GLY A 313 -30.96 -0.72 2.78
CA GLY A 313 -30.68 -0.38 4.17
C GLY A 313 -29.32 0.25 4.35
N ASP A 314 -29.08 0.69 5.58
CA ASP A 314 -27.78 1.22 5.98
C ASP A 314 -27.13 0.27 7.00
N PHE A 315 -25.81 0.19 6.96
CA PHE A 315 -25.05 -0.65 7.88
C PHE A 315 -23.83 0.07 8.45
N SER A 316 -23.36 -0.42 9.57
CA SER A 316 -22.04 -0.14 10.12
C SER A 316 -21.26 -1.44 10.22
N MET A 317 -19.94 -1.39 10.01
CA MET A 317 -19.09 -2.58 10.00
C MET A 317 -17.68 -2.25 10.47
N GLY A 318 -17.17 -3.05 11.40
CA GLY A 318 -15.74 -3.18 11.65
C GLY A 318 -15.19 -4.35 10.88
N LEU A 319 -14.02 -4.20 10.21
CA LEU A 319 -13.39 -5.28 9.46
C LEU A 319 -11.88 -5.18 9.52
N ASP A 320 -11.24 -6.17 10.09
CA ASP A 320 -9.82 -6.42 9.93
C ASP A 320 -9.64 -7.37 8.74
N PHE A 321 -8.89 -6.93 7.71
CA PHE A 321 -8.76 -7.61 6.42
C PHE A 321 -7.29 -7.76 6.04
N SER A 322 -6.92 -8.94 5.55
CA SER A 322 -5.59 -9.20 5.00
C SER A 322 -5.71 -10.05 3.74
N SER A 323 -4.95 -9.70 2.71
CA SER A 323 -4.87 -10.46 1.46
C SER A 323 -3.54 -10.24 0.76
N LEU A 324 -3.13 -11.22 -0.03
CA LEU A 324 -2.19 -11.00 -1.14
C LEU A 324 -2.97 -10.41 -2.31
N LEU A 325 -2.27 -9.63 -3.14
CA LEU A 325 -2.86 -9.07 -4.36
C LEU A 325 -2.26 -9.75 -5.58
N GLY A 326 -3.09 -9.94 -6.60
CA GLY A 326 -2.66 -10.35 -7.93
C GLY A 326 -1.96 -9.21 -8.69
N SER A 327 -1.49 -9.50 -9.89
CA SER A 327 -0.92 -8.50 -10.80
C SER A 327 -1.93 -7.44 -11.23
N ASP A 328 -3.20 -7.75 -11.14
CA ASP A 328 -4.36 -6.88 -11.37
C ASP A 328 -4.78 -6.07 -10.14
N MET A 329 -3.98 -6.08 -9.08
CA MET A 329 -4.28 -5.46 -7.79
C MET A 329 -5.54 -5.99 -7.08
N MET A 330 -6.14 -7.07 -7.60
CA MET A 330 -7.30 -7.72 -6.96
C MET A 330 -6.84 -8.66 -5.84
N PRO A 331 -7.62 -8.76 -4.75
CA PRO A 331 -7.33 -9.72 -3.70
C PRO A 331 -7.32 -11.18 -4.20
N ASP A 332 -6.26 -11.92 -3.90
CA ASP A 332 -6.25 -13.37 -4.10
C ASP A 332 -7.21 -14.03 -3.11
N LEU A 333 -8.30 -14.57 -3.63
CA LEU A 333 -9.41 -15.13 -2.86
C LEU A 333 -8.97 -16.22 -1.87
N ALA A 334 -7.95 -17.02 -2.24
CA ALA A 334 -7.41 -18.08 -1.38
C ALA A 334 -6.59 -17.51 -0.20
N SER A 335 -6.06 -16.30 -0.34
CA SER A 335 -5.24 -15.63 0.67
C SER A 335 -6.05 -14.76 1.63
N ILE A 336 -7.32 -14.49 1.31
CA ILE A 336 -8.15 -13.61 2.13
C ILE A 336 -8.33 -14.16 3.53
N SER A 337 -8.04 -13.31 4.50
CA SER A 337 -8.41 -13.54 5.89
C SER A 337 -9.02 -12.27 6.48
N GLY A 338 -10.02 -12.44 7.35
CA GLY A 338 -10.69 -11.31 7.94
C GLY A 338 -11.44 -11.67 9.23
N LEU A 339 -11.69 -10.65 10.03
CA LEU A 339 -12.55 -10.71 11.21
C LEU A 339 -13.36 -9.43 11.23
N GLY A 340 -14.67 -9.55 11.36
CA GLY A 340 -15.54 -8.38 11.34
C GLY A 340 -16.84 -8.56 12.09
N ASP A 341 -17.48 -7.42 12.27
CA ASP A 341 -18.83 -7.29 12.79
C ASP A 341 -19.65 -6.41 11.86
N PHE A 342 -20.86 -6.83 11.59
CA PHE A 342 -21.83 -6.11 10.76
C PHE A 342 -23.06 -5.77 11.63
N GLU A 343 -23.45 -4.52 11.61
CA GLU A 343 -24.61 -4.01 12.32
C GLU A 343 -25.53 -3.23 11.38
N SER A 344 -26.84 -3.46 11.48
CA SER A 344 -27.85 -2.67 10.75
C SER A 344 -29.14 -2.57 11.54
N ASN A 345 -29.73 -1.39 11.54
CA ASN A 345 -31.05 -1.18 12.14
C ASN A 345 -32.16 -1.84 11.31
N GLU A 346 -32.03 -1.85 10.00
CA GLU A 346 -32.97 -2.53 9.10
C GLU A 346 -32.28 -2.91 7.79
N VAL A 347 -32.34 -4.19 7.43
CA VAL A 347 -31.94 -4.71 6.11
C VAL A 347 -33.16 -5.27 5.40
N LYS A 348 -33.49 -4.76 4.23
CA LYS A 348 -34.54 -5.28 3.36
C LYS A 348 -33.93 -6.16 2.29
N LEU A 349 -34.11 -7.47 2.41
CA LEU A 349 -33.63 -8.43 1.45
C LEU A 349 -34.62 -8.62 0.31
N LYS A 350 -34.11 -8.82 -0.92
CA LYS A 350 -34.92 -9.07 -2.12
C LYS A 350 -34.33 -10.23 -2.90
N GLY A 351 -35.20 -11.12 -3.41
CA GLY A 351 -34.80 -12.18 -4.33
C GLY A 351 -33.86 -13.24 -3.78
N VAL A 352 -33.80 -13.42 -2.44
CA VAL A 352 -32.96 -14.42 -1.82
C VAL A 352 -33.63 -15.80 -1.90
N LYS A 353 -33.23 -16.61 -2.91
CA LYS A 353 -33.85 -17.93 -3.20
C LYS A 353 -33.94 -18.86 -1.98
N ALA A 354 -32.97 -18.83 -1.10
CA ALA A 354 -32.98 -19.65 0.11
C ALA A 354 -34.16 -19.26 1.03
N LEU A 355 -34.42 -17.95 1.18
CA LEU A 355 -35.55 -17.47 1.96
C LEU A 355 -36.88 -17.71 1.28
N ASP A 356 -36.95 -17.54 -0.04
CA ASP A 356 -38.15 -17.84 -0.82
C ASP A 356 -38.53 -19.33 -0.72
N ASN A 357 -37.56 -20.24 -0.87
CA ASN A 357 -37.76 -21.69 -0.71
C ASN A 357 -38.16 -22.05 0.73
N LEU A 358 -37.61 -21.38 1.72
CA LEU A 358 -37.97 -21.59 3.12
C LEU A 358 -39.38 -21.08 3.41
N ALA A 359 -39.74 -19.91 2.87
CA ALA A 359 -41.08 -19.33 2.96
C ALA A 359 -42.15 -20.28 2.45
N ASP A 360 -41.90 -20.90 1.31
CA ASP A 360 -42.83 -21.86 0.69
C ASP A 360 -42.93 -23.17 1.50
N LYS A 361 -41.80 -23.69 2.02
CA LYS A 361 -41.78 -24.91 2.83
C LYS A 361 -42.45 -24.75 4.19
N LEU A 362 -42.31 -23.60 4.83
CA LEU A 362 -42.88 -23.32 6.16
C LEU A 362 -44.21 -22.58 6.07
N ASN A 363 -44.64 -22.17 4.88
CA ASN A 363 -45.81 -21.34 4.62
C ASN A 363 -45.77 -20.00 5.39
N ILE A 364 -44.58 -19.37 5.46
CA ILE A 364 -44.32 -18.08 6.12
C ILE A 364 -44.13 -17.02 5.08
N LYS A 365 -45.13 -16.27 4.73
CA LYS A 365 -45.07 -15.22 3.69
C LYS A 365 -44.06 -14.11 3.99
N GLU A 366 -43.85 -13.79 5.26
CA GLU A 366 -42.93 -12.74 5.73
C GLU A 366 -41.48 -13.04 5.41
N LEU A 367 -41.13 -14.31 5.13
CA LEU A 367 -39.78 -14.68 4.69
C LEU A 367 -39.51 -14.33 3.21
N LYS A 368 -40.54 -14.00 2.44
CA LYS A 368 -40.37 -13.47 1.07
C LYS A 368 -40.09 -11.97 1.16
N ASN A 369 -38.93 -11.54 0.68
CA ASN A 369 -38.47 -10.15 0.75
C ASN A 369 -38.53 -9.56 2.17
N PRO A 370 -37.88 -10.19 3.17
CA PRO A 370 -38.02 -9.78 4.56
C PRO A 370 -37.32 -8.45 4.84
N ALA A 371 -37.88 -7.71 5.81
CA ALA A 371 -37.17 -6.65 6.51
C ALA A 371 -36.65 -7.21 7.85
N ILE A 372 -35.34 -7.32 7.99
CA ILE A 372 -34.68 -7.79 9.20
C ILE A 372 -34.27 -6.57 10.00
N LYS A 373 -34.72 -6.48 11.27
CA LYS A 373 -34.40 -5.36 12.15
C LYS A 373 -33.35 -5.77 13.18
N ASP A 374 -32.61 -4.75 13.63
CA ASP A 374 -31.64 -4.86 14.71
C ASP A 374 -30.65 -6.03 14.48
N LEU A 375 -30.12 -6.12 13.25
CA LEU A 375 -29.23 -7.19 12.85
C LEU A 375 -27.80 -6.92 13.32
N ILE A 376 -27.22 -7.86 14.07
CA ILE A 376 -25.82 -7.85 14.50
C ILE A 376 -25.21 -9.22 14.14
N VAL A 377 -24.16 -9.23 13.33
CA VAL A 377 -23.51 -10.45 12.83
C VAL A 377 -22.01 -10.34 12.99
N GLY A 378 -21.43 -11.12 13.89
CA GLY A 378 -20.00 -11.38 13.90
C GLY A 378 -19.62 -12.38 12.82
N PHE A 379 -18.50 -12.17 12.11
CA PHE A 379 -18.05 -13.09 11.08
C PHE A 379 -16.52 -13.16 10.98
N LYS A 380 -16.05 -14.27 10.44
CA LYS A 380 -14.64 -14.51 10.17
C LYS A 380 -14.49 -15.03 8.75
N ILE A 381 -13.49 -14.52 8.02
CA ILE A 381 -13.13 -15.02 6.69
C ILE A 381 -11.81 -15.78 6.82
N LYS A 382 -11.81 -17.02 6.37
CA LYS A 382 -10.61 -17.87 6.36
C LYS A 382 -10.78 -19.04 5.38
N ASP A 383 -9.67 -19.43 4.73
CA ASP A 383 -9.61 -20.59 3.83
C ASP A 383 -10.73 -20.57 2.77
N GLY A 384 -11.01 -19.41 2.19
CA GLY A 384 -12.03 -19.23 1.15
C GLY A 384 -13.47 -19.31 1.65
N ARG A 385 -13.71 -19.21 2.96
CA ARG A 385 -15.06 -19.22 3.55
C ARG A 385 -15.26 -18.07 4.54
N MET A 386 -16.46 -17.52 4.53
CA MET A 386 -16.96 -16.62 5.56
C MET A 386 -17.84 -17.39 6.53
N GLU A 387 -17.39 -17.51 7.77
CA GLU A 387 -18.12 -18.15 8.87
C GLU A 387 -18.81 -17.07 9.71
N THR A 388 -20.12 -17.23 9.96
CA THR A 388 -20.87 -16.33 10.84
C THR A 388 -20.98 -16.92 12.24
N GLU A 389 -20.79 -16.07 13.26
CA GLU A 389 -21.18 -16.41 14.62
C GLU A 389 -22.71 -16.58 14.68
N PRO A 390 -23.24 -17.34 15.64
CA PRO A 390 -24.70 -17.45 15.81
C PRO A 390 -25.32 -16.06 16.05
N PHE A 391 -26.28 -15.68 15.24
CA PHE A 391 -26.97 -14.40 15.35
C PHE A 391 -28.50 -14.54 15.29
N ASP A 392 -29.19 -13.60 15.90
CA ASP A 392 -30.64 -13.50 15.89
C ASP A 392 -31.12 -12.67 14.70
N ALA A 393 -32.10 -13.19 13.95
CA ALA A 393 -32.82 -12.44 12.91
C ALA A 393 -34.33 -12.46 13.23
N LYS A 394 -34.92 -11.27 13.34
CA LYS A 394 -36.36 -11.13 13.56
C LYS A 394 -37.03 -10.75 12.25
N ILE A 395 -37.94 -11.60 11.78
CA ILE A 395 -38.68 -11.43 10.53
C ILE A 395 -40.17 -11.54 10.81
N GLY A 396 -40.88 -10.41 10.73
CA GLY A 396 -42.30 -10.37 11.13
C GLY A 396 -42.46 -10.81 12.57
N SER A 397 -43.28 -11.84 12.77
CA SER A 397 -43.52 -12.47 14.08
C SER A 397 -42.60 -13.66 14.39
N SER A 398 -41.75 -14.04 13.45
CA SER A 398 -40.84 -15.17 13.58
C SER A 398 -39.46 -14.72 14.08
N LYS A 399 -38.83 -15.56 14.91
CA LYS A 399 -37.45 -15.42 15.33
C LYS A 399 -36.59 -16.53 14.70
N LEU A 400 -35.50 -16.17 14.10
CA LEU A 400 -34.52 -17.08 13.54
C LEU A 400 -33.20 -16.95 14.31
N VAL A 401 -32.60 -18.08 14.66
CA VAL A 401 -31.22 -18.13 15.13
C VAL A 401 -30.40 -18.78 14.02
N VAL A 402 -29.50 -18.02 13.42
CA VAL A 402 -28.78 -18.44 12.22
C VAL A 402 -27.29 -18.58 12.54
N SER A 403 -26.68 -19.66 12.09
CA SER A 403 -25.23 -19.85 12.12
C SER A 403 -24.78 -20.70 10.94
N GLY A 404 -23.55 -20.52 10.48
CA GLY A 404 -23.03 -21.32 9.38
C GLY A 404 -21.96 -20.59 8.60
N SER A 405 -21.77 -20.99 7.37
CA SER A 405 -20.74 -20.41 6.51
C SER A 405 -21.15 -20.35 5.05
N SER A 406 -20.61 -19.40 4.33
CA SER A 406 -20.66 -19.30 2.86
C SER A 406 -19.25 -19.33 2.29
N GLY A 407 -19.04 -20.15 1.25
CA GLY A 407 -17.81 -20.20 0.49
C GLY A 407 -17.71 -19.04 -0.52
N LEU A 408 -16.49 -18.60 -0.81
CA LEU A 408 -16.22 -17.69 -1.93
C LEU A 408 -16.53 -18.36 -3.29
N ASP A 409 -16.66 -19.69 -3.29
CA ASP A 409 -17.19 -20.53 -4.37
C ASP A 409 -18.73 -20.55 -4.42
N GLN A 410 -19.40 -19.69 -3.65
CA GLN A 410 -20.85 -19.56 -3.52
C GLN A 410 -21.55 -20.74 -2.83
N THR A 411 -20.83 -21.68 -2.23
CA THR A 411 -21.43 -22.79 -1.47
C THR A 411 -21.99 -22.31 -0.13
N LEU A 412 -23.09 -22.94 0.31
CA LEU A 412 -23.79 -22.64 1.57
C LEU A 412 -23.72 -23.83 2.52
N ASP A 413 -23.51 -23.55 3.79
CA ASP A 413 -23.65 -24.50 4.90
C ASP A 413 -24.15 -23.75 6.14
N TYR A 414 -25.48 -23.56 6.22
CA TYR A 414 -26.14 -22.86 7.32
C TYR A 414 -27.12 -23.74 8.06
N VAL A 415 -27.19 -23.52 9.35
CA VAL A 415 -28.22 -24.09 10.22
C VAL A 415 -28.97 -22.94 10.86
N THR A 416 -30.29 -22.99 10.82
CA THR A 416 -31.13 -22.02 11.49
C THR A 416 -32.24 -22.71 12.27
N THR A 417 -32.52 -22.22 13.48
CA THR A 417 -33.72 -22.58 14.23
C THR A 417 -34.75 -21.48 14.00
N VAL A 418 -35.89 -21.83 13.43
CA VAL A 418 -37.02 -20.94 13.21
C VAL A 418 -38.04 -21.13 14.32
N GLU A 419 -38.36 -20.07 15.06
CA GLU A 419 -39.38 -20.04 16.09
C GLU A 419 -40.56 -19.17 15.63
N MET A 420 -41.76 -19.75 15.59
CA MET A 420 -42.98 -19.11 15.12
C MET A 420 -44.02 -19.05 16.26
N PRO A 421 -44.90 -18.03 16.28
CA PRO A 421 -46.08 -18.05 17.13
C PRO A 421 -46.94 -19.26 16.87
N ASN A 422 -47.46 -19.87 17.91
CA ASN A 422 -48.45 -20.94 17.81
C ASN A 422 -49.82 -20.35 18.13
N GLU A 423 -50.68 -20.20 17.13
CA GLU A 423 -52.00 -19.60 17.27
C GLU A 423 -52.91 -20.39 18.21
N THR A 424 -52.76 -21.73 18.25
CA THR A 424 -53.56 -22.61 19.12
C THR A 424 -53.01 -22.75 20.53
N ALA A 425 -51.74 -22.48 20.74
CA ALA A 425 -51.07 -22.50 22.04
C ALA A 425 -50.02 -21.38 22.16
N PRO A 426 -50.41 -20.12 22.39
CA PRO A 426 -49.47 -18.96 22.30
C PRO A 426 -48.28 -19.02 23.25
N LYS A 427 -48.31 -19.84 24.30
CA LYS A 427 -47.22 -20.05 25.27
C LYS A 427 -46.22 -21.13 24.81
N LEU A 428 -46.52 -21.85 23.72
CA LEU A 428 -45.71 -22.94 23.18
C LEU A 428 -45.38 -22.67 21.68
N PRO A 429 -44.35 -21.87 21.37
CA PRO A 429 -44.00 -21.56 19.99
C PRO A 429 -43.61 -22.81 19.21
N LEU A 430 -43.93 -22.81 17.91
CA LEU A 430 -43.50 -23.87 17.01
C LEU A 430 -42.01 -23.66 16.65
N LYS A 431 -41.20 -24.69 16.80
CA LYS A 431 -39.77 -24.66 16.50
C LYS A 431 -39.40 -25.64 15.41
N PHE A 432 -38.64 -25.15 14.45
CA PHE A 432 -38.12 -25.94 13.32
C PHE A 432 -36.62 -25.76 13.23
N ASP A 433 -35.88 -26.85 13.05
CA ASP A 433 -34.49 -26.82 12.66
C ASP A 433 -34.40 -26.93 11.13
N VAL A 434 -33.73 -25.97 10.53
CA VAL A 434 -33.58 -25.87 9.08
C VAL A 434 -32.10 -25.93 8.74
N LYS A 435 -31.73 -26.79 7.78
CA LYS A 435 -30.40 -26.82 7.16
C LYS A 435 -30.49 -26.27 5.76
N ILE A 436 -29.57 -25.37 5.43
CA ILE A 436 -29.46 -24.71 4.13
C ILE A 436 -28.07 -25.04 3.58
N GLY A 437 -28.02 -25.86 2.54
CA GLY A 437 -26.81 -26.22 1.80
C GLY A 437 -26.95 -25.88 0.32
N GLY A 438 -26.10 -26.44 -0.51
CA GLY A 438 -26.08 -26.14 -1.95
C GLY A 438 -25.34 -24.86 -2.26
N THR A 439 -25.87 -24.03 -3.16
CA THR A 439 -25.31 -22.75 -3.55
C THR A 439 -26.33 -21.61 -3.40
N PHE A 440 -25.88 -20.35 -3.48
CA PHE A 440 -26.83 -19.21 -3.49
C PHE A 440 -27.83 -19.26 -4.63
N THR A 441 -27.45 -19.84 -5.77
CA THR A 441 -28.31 -19.98 -6.96
C THR A 441 -29.21 -21.21 -6.93
N ASP A 442 -28.77 -22.29 -6.24
CA ASP A 442 -29.50 -23.54 -6.05
C ASP A 442 -29.44 -24.01 -4.60
N PRO A 443 -30.16 -23.34 -3.68
CA PRO A 443 -30.14 -23.69 -2.25
C PRO A 443 -30.93 -24.97 -1.98
N LYS A 444 -30.34 -25.89 -1.23
CA LYS A 444 -30.95 -27.14 -0.77
C LYS A 444 -31.40 -27.00 0.68
N ILE A 445 -32.69 -27.04 0.92
CA ILE A 445 -33.28 -26.80 2.23
C ILE A 445 -33.91 -28.08 2.76
N SER A 446 -33.55 -28.49 3.98
CA SER A 446 -34.20 -29.53 4.75
C SER A 446 -34.77 -28.93 6.06
N VAL A 447 -35.99 -29.35 6.39
CA VAL A 447 -36.71 -28.85 7.57
C VAL A 447 -37.07 -30.05 8.44
N SER A 448 -36.84 -29.96 9.74
CA SER A 448 -37.25 -30.93 10.75
C SER A 448 -37.99 -30.22 11.90
N ALA A 449 -39.12 -30.77 12.31
CA ALA A 449 -39.85 -30.24 13.45
C ALA A 449 -39.13 -30.60 14.75
N LYS A 450 -38.99 -29.63 15.66
CA LYS A 450 -38.44 -29.83 16.99
C LYS A 450 -39.59 -30.20 17.92
N SER A 451 -39.60 -31.46 18.42
CA SER A 451 -40.65 -31.97 19.31
C SER A 451 -40.62 -31.23 20.65
N THR A 452 -41.74 -30.61 21.03
CA THR A 452 -41.93 -29.91 22.31
C THR A 452 -42.60 -30.81 23.35
N THR A 453 -41.99 -31.87 23.80
CA THR A 453 -42.47 -32.61 24.97
C THR A 453 -41.66 -32.23 26.20
N ASP A 454 -42.38 -31.83 27.30
CA ASP A 454 -41.80 -31.39 28.57
C ASP A 454 -40.88 -32.40 29.28
N ALA A 455 -40.91 -33.68 28.88
CA ALA A 455 -40.00 -34.73 29.34
C ALA A 455 -38.55 -34.54 28.86
N VAL A 456 -38.32 -33.64 27.91
CA VAL A 456 -37.00 -33.37 27.36
C VAL A 456 -36.30 -32.20 28.12
N LYS A 457 -37.02 -31.39 28.89
CA LYS A 457 -36.45 -30.25 29.61
C LYS A 457 -35.39 -30.59 30.64
N ASP A 458 -35.56 -31.68 31.38
CA ASP A 458 -34.59 -32.11 32.40
C ASP A 458 -33.40 -32.88 31.78
N ALA A 459 -33.67 -33.75 30.80
CA ALA A 459 -32.64 -34.48 30.09
C ALA A 459 -31.83 -33.60 29.11
N VAL A 460 -32.40 -32.47 28.61
CA VAL A 460 -31.73 -31.51 27.75
C VAL A 460 -30.85 -30.57 28.57
N LYS A 461 -31.25 -30.21 29.80
CA LYS A 461 -30.43 -29.34 30.66
C LYS A 461 -29.10 -30.00 31.03
N ASP A 462 -29.13 -31.30 31.33
CA ASP A 462 -27.91 -32.06 31.62
C ASP A 462 -27.10 -32.38 30.34
N LYS A 463 -27.79 -32.68 29.23
CA LYS A 463 -27.09 -32.86 27.92
C LYS A 463 -26.61 -31.56 27.28
N VAL A 464 -27.32 -30.44 27.49
CA VAL A 464 -26.87 -29.14 27.00
C VAL A 464 -25.62 -28.68 27.76
N ASN A 465 -25.57 -28.90 29.07
CA ASN A 465 -24.35 -28.62 29.85
C ASN A 465 -23.22 -29.55 29.43
N GLU A 466 -23.48 -30.84 29.21
CA GLU A 466 -22.48 -31.80 28.72
C GLU A 466 -22.02 -31.50 27.28
N VAL A 467 -22.92 -30.99 26.41
CA VAL A 467 -22.60 -30.56 25.04
C VAL A 467 -21.89 -29.22 25.04
N VAL A 468 -22.27 -28.27 25.88
CA VAL A 468 -21.57 -26.99 26.06
C VAL A 468 -20.17 -27.21 26.58
N ASP A 469 -19.99 -28.08 27.58
CA ASP A 469 -18.66 -28.44 28.09
C ASP A 469 -17.82 -29.20 27.04
N LYS A 470 -18.42 -30.12 26.28
CA LYS A 470 -17.73 -30.81 25.16
C LYS A 470 -17.39 -29.87 24.02
N VAL A 471 -18.24 -28.90 23.69
CA VAL A 471 -17.97 -27.89 22.67
C VAL A 471 -16.90 -26.92 23.16
N ALA A 472 -16.95 -26.48 24.42
CA ALA A 472 -15.94 -25.62 25.02
C ALA A 472 -14.57 -26.33 25.08
N LEU A 473 -14.54 -27.62 25.48
CA LEU A 473 -13.33 -28.46 25.47
C LEU A 473 -12.80 -28.65 24.05
N LYS A 474 -13.65 -28.92 23.07
CA LYS A 474 -13.27 -29.07 21.67
C LYS A 474 -12.75 -27.75 21.06
N ASN A 475 -13.34 -26.62 21.45
CA ASN A 475 -12.85 -25.30 21.05
C ASN A 475 -11.47 -25.00 21.67
N LEU A 476 -11.24 -25.40 22.92
CA LEU A 476 -9.93 -25.30 23.56
C LEU A 476 -8.89 -26.21 22.88
N GLU A 477 -9.26 -27.45 22.53
CA GLU A 477 -8.39 -28.34 21.76
C GLU A 477 -8.05 -27.75 20.39
N ASN A 478 -9.03 -27.19 19.69
CA ASN A 478 -8.85 -26.53 18.41
C ASN A 478 -7.96 -25.27 18.55
N ALA A 479 -8.15 -24.47 19.61
CA ALA A 479 -7.32 -23.31 19.88
C ALA A 479 -5.85 -23.72 20.12
N LYS A 480 -5.62 -24.77 20.91
CA LYS A 480 -4.27 -25.33 21.15
C LYS A 480 -3.65 -25.94 19.88
N ALA A 481 -4.44 -26.64 19.07
CA ALA A 481 -3.99 -27.16 17.79
C ALA A 481 -3.62 -26.05 16.80
N THR A 482 -4.41 -24.97 16.79
CA THR A 482 -4.16 -23.77 15.97
C THR A 482 -2.91 -23.03 16.47
N GLN A 483 -2.74 -22.86 17.78
CA GLN A 483 -1.53 -22.32 18.38
C GLN A 483 -0.30 -23.07 17.90
N LYS A 484 -0.32 -24.41 18.01
CA LYS A 484 0.81 -25.27 17.59
C LYS A 484 1.14 -25.06 16.12
N LYS A 485 0.15 -25.08 15.23
CA LYS A 485 0.36 -24.85 13.78
C LYS A 485 0.93 -23.45 13.48
N MET A 486 0.39 -22.43 14.10
CA MET A 486 0.86 -21.06 13.91
C MET A 486 2.29 -20.87 14.42
N MET A 487 2.65 -21.50 15.53
CA MET A 487 4.03 -21.46 16.05
C MET A 487 4.99 -22.23 15.13
N GLU A 488 4.64 -23.42 14.67
CA GLU A 488 5.44 -24.18 13.70
C GLU A 488 5.66 -23.40 12.39
N GLU A 489 4.62 -22.71 11.92
CA GLU A 489 4.71 -21.87 10.71
C GLU A 489 5.57 -20.64 10.95
N ALA A 490 5.43 -19.97 12.09
CA ALA A 490 6.26 -18.82 12.46
C ALA A 490 7.74 -19.21 12.58
N GLU A 491 8.04 -20.36 13.19
CA GLU A 491 9.41 -20.90 13.29
C GLU A 491 9.99 -21.22 11.92
N LYS A 492 9.21 -21.88 11.03
CA LYS A 492 9.62 -22.17 9.65
C LYS A 492 9.88 -20.91 8.83
N ASN A 493 9.06 -19.88 8.99
CA ASN A 493 9.25 -18.60 8.31
C ASN A 493 10.46 -17.84 8.87
N ALA A 494 10.66 -17.87 10.19
CA ALA A 494 11.84 -17.32 10.84
C ALA A 494 13.13 -17.99 10.35
N GLU A 495 13.12 -19.31 10.18
CA GLU A 495 14.25 -20.07 9.64
C GLU A 495 14.54 -19.70 8.18
N LYS A 496 13.49 -19.56 7.34
CA LYS A 496 13.64 -19.09 5.96
C LYS A 496 14.24 -17.69 5.88
N MET A 497 13.84 -16.77 6.77
CA MET A 497 14.40 -15.41 6.83
C MET A 497 15.89 -15.43 7.16
N ARG A 498 16.30 -16.24 8.14
CA ARG A 498 17.71 -16.41 8.51
C ARG A 498 18.54 -16.98 7.38
N LYS A 499 18.01 -18.02 6.72
CA LYS A 499 18.68 -18.67 5.60
C LYS A 499 18.84 -17.72 4.39
N ALA A 500 17.80 -16.98 4.04
CA ALA A 500 17.85 -16.01 2.96
C ALA A 500 18.86 -14.87 3.24
N ALA A 501 18.93 -14.40 4.50
CA ALA A 501 19.92 -13.40 4.92
C ALA A 501 21.34 -13.94 4.84
N ALA A 502 21.57 -15.15 5.31
CA ALA A 502 22.88 -15.80 5.26
C ALA A 502 23.36 -16.02 3.81
N GLU A 503 22.48 -16.48 2.92
CA GLU A 503 22.78 -16.65 1.50
C GLU A 503 23.08 -15.31 0.80
N SER A 504 22.31 -14.27 1.12
CA SER A 504 22.52 -12.93 0.57
C SER A 504 23.81 -12.31 1.11
N GLY A 505 24.08 -12.47 2.42
CA GLY A 505 25.32 -12.03 3.04
C GLY A 505 26.56 -12.73 2.43
N GLN A 506 26.47 -14.03 2.18
CA GLN A 506 27.57 -14.78 1.54
C GLN A 506 27.81 -14.30 0.10
N LYS A 507 26.74 -14.04 -0.67
CA LYS A 507 26.88 -13.49 -2.04
C LYS A 507 27.61 -12.15 -2.04
N LEU A 508 27.29 -11.25 -1.11
CA LEU A 508 27.97 -9.96 -0.98
C LEU A 508 29.47 -10.13 -0.71
N VAL A 509 29.83 -11.05 0.16
CA VAL A 509 31.24 -11.34 0.47
C VAL A 509 31.97 -11.95 -0.72
N ASP A 510 31.33 -12.91 -1.42
CA ASP A 510 31.90 -13.58 -2.59
C ASP A 510 32.12 -12.59 -3.75
N GLU A 511 31.19 -11.65 -3.93
CA GLU A 511 31.29 -10.62 -4.97
C GLU A 511 32.41 -9.61 -4.65
N ALA A 512 32.51 -9.18 -3.39
CA ALA A 512 33.60 -8.33 -2.93
C ALA A 512 34.96 -9.03 -3.08
N GLN A 513 35.04 -10.34 -2.81
CA GLN A 513 36.26 -11.12 -3.01
C GLN A 513 36.66 -11.18 -4.51
N LYS A 514 35.68 -11.43 -5.40
CA LYS A 514 35.92 -11.43 -6.86
C LYS A 514 36.42 -10.06 -7.35
N GLN A 515 35.87 -8.97 -6.80
CA GLN A 515 36.32 -7.62 -7.15
C GLN A 515 37.73 -7.36 -6.62
N SER A 516 38.03 -7.76 -5.38
CA SER A 516 39.37 -7.69 -4.80
C SER A 516 40.42 -8.43 -5.65
N ASP A 517 40.10 -9.66 -6.03
CA ASP A 517 40.99 -10.49 -6.86
C ASP A 517 41.25 -9.86 -8.26
N LYS A 518 40.20 -9.28 -8.87
CA LYS A 518 40.33 -8.54 -10.14
C LYS A 518 41.22 -7.30 -9.99
N MET A 519 41.08 -6.57 -8.88
CA MET A 519 41.94 -5.40 -8.62
C MET A 519 43.42 -5.81 -8.50
N VAL A 520 43.71 -6.89 -7.80
CA VAL A 520 45.08 -7.40 -7.57
C VAL A 520 45.69 -7.95 -8.85
N THR A 521 44.92 -8.71 -9.66
CA THR A 521 45.38 -9.25 -10.94
C THR A 521 45.67 -8.18 -11.98
N GLY A 522 44.95 -7.03 -11.93
CA GLY A 522 45.19 -5.87 -12.79
C GLY A 522 46.35 -4.96 -12.37
N ALA A 523 47.18 -5.37 -11.41
CA ALA A 523 48.31 -4.54 -10.92
C ALA A 523 49.46 -4.48 -11.90
N LYS A 524 49.98 -3.27 -12.14
CA LYS A 524 51.03 -2.98 -13.12
C LYS A 524 52.46 -3.14 -12.57
N ASN A 525 52.67 -3.04 -11.26
CA ASN A 525 53.95 -3.19 -10.59
C ASN A 525 53.74 -3.61 -9.11
N LYS A 526 54.85 -3.84 -8.38
CA LYS A 526 54.83 -4.37 -7.01
C LYS A 526 54.19 -3.41 -6.01
N LEU A 527 54.38 -2.11 -6.16
CA LEU A 527 53.76 -1.08 -5.29
C LEU A 527 52.28 -0.95 -5.57
N ASP A 528 51.86 -0.96 -6.84
CA ASP A 528 50.45 -0.96 -7.27
C ASP A 528 49.73 -2.22 -6.77
N LYS A 529 50.39 -3.37 -6.78
CA LYS A 529 49.85 -4.62 -6.22
C LYS A 529 49.59 -4.53 -4.73
N ILE A 530 50.49 -3.92 -3.95
CA ILE A 530 50.31 -3.75 -2.51
C ILE A 530 49.14 -2.78 -2.21
N ALA A 531 49.05 -1.68 -2.96
CA ALA A 531 47.96 -0.72 -2.79
C ALA A 531 46.61 -1.34 -3.15
N LYS A 532 46.51 -2.06 -4.24
CA LYS A 532 45.29 -2.76 -4.66
C LYS A 532 44.91 -3.92 -3.77
N GLN A 533 45.87 -4.62 -3.20
CA GLN A 533 45.62 -5.64 -2.18
C GLN A 533 44.97 -5.02 -0.95
N LYS A 534 45.53 -3.92 -0.44
CA LYS A 534 45.00 -3.22 0.73
C LYS A 534 43.60 -2.67 0.49
N ALA A 535 43.32 -2.15 -0.70
CA ALA A 535 41.99 -1.67 -1.10
C ALA A 535 40.99 -2.84 -1.22
N GLY A 536 41.41 -3.95 -1.83
CA GLY A 536 40.59 -5.16 -1.96
C GLY A 536 40.25 -5.79 -0.60
N ASP A 537 41.25 -5.83 0.31
CA ASP A 537 41.03 -6.32 1.69
C ASP A 537 40.03 -5.44 2.45
N ALA A 538 40.08 -4.12 2.24
CA ALA A 538 39.10 -3.19 2.83
C ALA A 538 37.69 -3.42 2.30
N LEU A 539 37.55 -3.64 1.00
CA LEU A 539 36.27 -3.96 0.34
C LEU A 539 35.64 -5.24 0.90
N VAL A 540 36.44 -6.31 1.01
CA VAL A 540 35.98 -7.59 1.58
C VAL A 540 35.60 -7.44 3.06
N LYS A 541 36.37 -6.65 3.81
CA LYS A 541 36.06 -6.37 5.23
C LYS A 541 34.74 -5.63 5.38
N GLU A 542 34.46 -4.69 4.50
CA GLU A 542 33.20 -3.94 4.51
C GLU A 542 32.01 -4.84 4.11
N ALA A 543 32.17 -5.67 3.08
CA ALA A 543 31.16 -6.65 2.69
C ALA A 543 30.83 -7.63 3.83
N LYS A 544 31.84 -8.09 4.58
CA LYS A 544 31.63 -8.93 5.76
C LYS A 544 30.82 -8.20 6.84
N LYS A 545 31.13 -6.92 7.11
CA LYS A 545 30.34 -6.13 8.07
C LYS A 545 28.88 -5.97 7.63
N LYS A 546 28.64 -5.76 6.33
CA LYS A 546 27.28 -5.68 5.79
C LYS A 546 26.54 -7.01 5.89
N ALA A 547 27.21 -8.13 5.60
CA ALA A 547 26.67 -9.47 5.77
C ALA A 547 26.31 -9.77 7.25
N ASP A 548 27.19 -9.43 8.17
CA ASP A 548 26.97 -9.61 9.62
C ASP A 548 25.77 -8.77 10.09
N LYS A 549 25.64 -7.53 9.60
CA LYS A 549 24.49 -6.68 9.91
C LYS A 549 23.19 -7.29 9.37
N LEU A 550 23.18 -7.74 8.12
CA LEU A 550 22.02 -8.38 7.48
C LEU A 550 21.56 -9.61 8.28
N ASN A 551 22.48 -10.45 8.70
CA ASN A 551 22.19 -11.62 9.52
C ASN A 551 21.60 -11.23 10.89
N LYS A 552 22.18 -10.22 11.54
CA LYS A 552 21.69 -9.72 12.83
C LYS A 552 20.29 -9.12 12.74
N ASP A 553 20.01 -8.38 11.70
CA ASP A 553 18.70 -7.79 11.44
C ASP A 553 17.65 -8.87 11.13
N ALA A 554 18.04 -9.90 10.36
CA ALA A 554 17.19 -11.05 10.09
C ALA A 554 16.88 -11.86 11.36
N ASP A 555 17.87 -12.06 12.24
CA ASP A 555 17.66 -12.72 13.54
C ASP A 555 16.71 -11.93 14.44
N ALA A 556 16.86 -10.60 14.49
CA ALA A 556 15.98 -9.74 15.27
C ALA A 556 14.52 -9.81 14.74
N ASN A 557 14.34 -9.76 13.44
CA ASN A 557 13.03 -9.87 12.80
C ASN A 557 12.41 -11.26 12.96
N ALA A 558 13.19 -12.32 12.81
CA ALA A 558 12.75 -13.69 13.04
C ALA A 558 12.30 -13.91 14.50
N ASN A 559 13.06 -13.41 15.46
CA ASN A 559 12.70 -13.50 16.87
C ASN A 559 11.45 -12.66 17.20
N LYS A 560 11.28 -11.48 16.58
CA LYS A 560 10.08 -10.65 16.72
C LYS A 560 8.84 -11.37 16.15
N LEU A 561 8.97 -12.05 15.04
CA LEU A 561 7.88 -12.85 14.45
C LEU A 561 7.44 -13.95 15.39
N ILE A 562 8.36 -14.72 15.92
CA ILE A 562 8.08 -15.82 16.87
C ILE A 562 7.41 -15.28 18.14
N SER A 563 7.97 -14.20 18.72
CA SER A 563 7.44 -13.64 19.98
C SER A 563 6.05 -13.04 19.81
N SER A 564 5.80 -12.30 18.74
CA SER A 564 4.48 -11.72 18.45
C SER A 564 3.42 -12.79 18.14
N THR A 565 3.81 -13.85 17.43
CA THR A 565 2.93 -15.00 17.19
C THR A 565 2.59 -15.72 18.47
N LYS A 566 3.57 -15.91 19.35
CA LYS A 566 3.37 -16.53 20.66
C LYS A 566 2.39 -15.73 21.52
N GLU A 567 2.61 -14.42 21.65
CA GLU A 567 1.72 -13.55 22.43
C GLU A 567 0.28 -13.59 21.92
N LYS A 568 0.10 -13.52 20.60
CA LYS A 568 -1.21 -13.58 19.96
C LYS A 568 -1.91 -14.93 20.19
N THR A 569 -1.18 -16.03 20.08
CA THR A 569 -1.73 -17.37 20.24
C THR A 569 -1.96 -17.75 21.70
N ASP A 570 -1.12 -17.29 22.62
CA ASP A 570 -1.32 -17.45 24.07
C ASP A 570 -2.60 -16.73 24.53
N LYS A 571 -2.87 -15.53 23.99
CA LYS A 571 -4.13 -14.81 24.24
C LYS A 571 -5.33 -15.60 23.73
N MET A 572 -5.26 -16.16 22.53
CA MET A 572 -6.34 -16.96 21.93
C MET A 572 -6.64 -18.22 22.76
N VAL A 573 -5.63 -18.92 23.25
CA VAL A 573 -5.80 -20.11 24.12
C VAL A 573 -6.40 -19.69 25.48
N LYS A 574 -5.91 -18.60 26.07
CA LYS A 574 -6.44 -18.05 27.33
C LYS A 574 -7.92 -17.65 27.23
N ASP A 575 -8.31 -17.05 26.11
CA ASP A 575 -9.71 -16.70 25.85
C ASP A 575 -10.58 -17.96 25.67
N ALA A 576 -10.05 -19.02 25.06
CA ALA A 576 -10.73 -20.31 24.98
C ALA A 576 -10.81 -21.03 26.34
N GLU A 577 -9.77 -20.97 27.16
CA GLU A 577 -9.72 -21.53 28.52
C GLU A 577 -10.73 -20.84 29.47
N SER A 578 -10.92 -19.54 29.31
CA SER A 578 -11.92 -18.80 30.11
C SER A 578 -13.36 -19.20 29.87
N LYS A 579 -13.64 -19.89 28.73
CA LYS A 579 -14.98 -20.39 28.36
C LYS A 579 -15.21 -21.86 28.75
N VAL A 580 -14.18 -22.54 29.25
CA VAL A 580 -14.28 -23.88 29.83
C VAL A 580 -14.46 -23.70 31.33
N LYS A 581 -15.64 -23.92 31.84
CA LYS A 581 -15.95 -23.91 33.29
C LYS A 581 -16.06 -25.31 33.83
#